data_53aca47acbb66396ce337b2cf6333c43
#
_entry.id   53aca47acbb66396ce337b2cf6333c43
#
_cell.length_a   1.000
_cell.length_b   1.000
_cell.length_c   1.000
_cell.angle_alpha   90.00
_cell.angle_beta   90.00
_cell.angle_gamma   90.00
#
_symmetry.space_group_name_H-M   'P 1'
#
loop_
_entity.id
_entity.type
_entity.pdbx_description
1 polymer ?
#
loop_
_entity_poly.entity_id
_entity_poly.type
_entity_poly.pdbx_seq_one_letter_code
_entity_poly.pdbx_strand_id
1 'polypeptide(L)'
;MKTIKQLVLTSILVLFASAVFAETKMRITLQLPLKAHLGQNLLVFKKELEKRSDIIVEIYDSAQLYKDKEVPQAVGSGAIEAGVASLTRFAGTNPEVDIFYLPFLFDSEKKIRKATKSGSKIRQVLDPAISKSGAVPLYYQAYGSAVMLSNGTPMNTPAAFKNKKIRVFGKTLGAFVSSLGAKPALISGSEQYLAYQRGTVDAGMTGVSGVKSRKLYQVMDTLTVTNHGDIEFVLVANQKWLNSLTKKQRKAITEASKIAEKAVRDDMSGIEARAYKEAEDNGMKIIKLSSAELKALKNASSSVIADYIERTGGKGGVGDKLVKAANKL
;
A
#
# COMPACT_ATOMS: atom_id res chain seq x y z
N MET A 1 -38.80 -30.24 -77.78
CA MET A 1 -37.56 -29.69 -77.22
C MET A 1 -37.93 -28.83 -76.07
N LYS A 2 -37.76 -29.32 -74.82
CA LYS A 2 -38.12 -28.60 -73.60
C LYS A 2 -36.84 -28.02 -72.98
N THR A 3 -36.74 -26.70 -72.90
CA THR A 3 -35.68 -25.96 -72.23
C THR A 3 -35.92 -25.93 -70.76
N ILE A 4 -35.06 -26.54 -69.97
CA ILE A 4 -35.04 -26.52 -68.52
C ILE A 4 -34.38 -25.18 -68.08
N LYS A 5 -35.17 -24.30 -67.44
CA LYS A 5 -34.66 -23.14 -66.74
C LYS A 5 -34.14 -23.57 -65.37
N GLN A 6 -32.85 -23.54 -65.15
CA GLN A 6 -32.24 -23.68 -63.84
C GLN A 6 -32.40 -22.38 -63.04
N LEU A 7 -33.14 -22.43 -61.93
CA LEU A 7 -33.24 -21.39 -60.96
C LEU A 7 -32.02 -21.54 -60.01
N VAL A 8 -31.10 -20.65 -60.07
CA VAL A 8 -30.01 -20.54 -59.09
C VAL A 8 -30.51 -19.75 -57.90
N LEU A 9 -30.81 -20.48 -56.81
CA LEU A 9 -31.18 -19.87 -55.51
C LEU A 9 -29.89 -19.48 -54.78
N THR A 10 -29.54 -18.20 -54.82
CA THR A 10 -28.39 -17.67 -54.09
C THR A 10 -28.82 -17.44 -52.62
N SER A 11 -28.51 -18.38 -51.74
CA SER A 11 -28.70 -18.25 -50.29
C SER A 11 -27.62 -17.29 -49.76
N ILE A 12 -28.00 -16.04 -49.45
CA ILE A 12 -27.15 -15.11 -48.72
C ILE A 12 -27.18 -15.56 -47.26
N LEU A 13 -26.15 -16.25 -46.83
CA LEU A 13 -25.86 -16.58 -45.44
C LEU A 13 -25.38 -15.31 -44.74
N VAL A 14 -26.25 -14.57 -44.12
CA VAL A 14 -25.90 -13.45 -43.25
C VAL A 14 -25.28 -14.03 -41.97
N LEU A 15 -23.97 -14.15 -41.92
CA LEU A 15 -23.22 -14.43 -40.70
C LEU A 15 -23.37 -13.20 -39.76
N PHE A 16 -24.36 -13.28 -38.86
CA PHE A 16 -24.33 -12.49 -37.65
C PHE A 16 -23.13 -12.94 -36.82
N ALA A 17 -21.97 -12.34 -37.06
CA ALA A 17 -20.88 -12.40 -36.11
C ALA A 17 -21.34 -11.67 -34.87
N SER A 18 -21.96 -12.40 -33.93
CA SER A 18 -22.14 -11.94 -32.55
C SER A 18 -20.74 -11.64 -32.04
N ALA A 19 -20.36 -10.38 -32.04
CA ALA A 19 -19.18 -9.95 -31.34
C ALA A 19 -19.42 -10.34 -29.86
N VAL A 20 -18.88 -11.49 -29.46
CA VAL A 20 -18.75 -11.85 -28.06
C VAL A 20 -17.80 -10.79 -27.50
N PHE A 21 -18.37 -9.71 -26.97
CA PHE A 21 -17.59 -8.76 -26.20
C PHE A 21 -17.00 -9.54 -25.02
N ALA A 22 -15.73 -9.89 -25.14
CA ALA A 22 -15.03 -10.49 -24.01
C ALA A 22 -15.19 -9.56 -22.81
N GLU A 23 -15.73 -10.13 -21.74
CA GLU A 23 -15.99 -9.44 -20.50
C GLU A 23 -14.71 -8.78 -20.00
N THR A 24 -14.72 -7.45 -19.81
CA THR A 24 -13.54 -6.74 -19.34
C THR A 24 -13.37 -7.01 -17.85
N LYS A 25 -12.38 -7.82 -17.49
CA LYS A 25 -12.10 -8.19 -16.09
C LYS A 25 -10.94 -7.37 -15.54
N MET A 26 -11.05 -7.03 -14.25
CA MET A 26 -10.00 -6.42 -13.44
C MET A 26 -9.77 -7.30 -12.21
N ARG A 27 -8.76 -8.18 -12.28
CA ARG A 27 -8.33 -8.98 -11.13
C ARG A 27 -7.44 -8.11 -10.26
N ILE A 28 -7.74 -8.05 -8.96
CA ILE A 28 -6.98 -7.26 -7.97
C ILE A 28 -6.44 -8.20 -6.91
N THR A 29 -5.12 -8.28 -6.74
CA THR A 29 -4.51 -8.97 -5.61
C THR A 29 -4.35 -8.05 -4.40
N LEU A 30 -4.64 -8.58 -3.20
CA LEU A 30 -4.48 -7.90 -1.91
C LEU A 30 -3.85 -8.86 -0.91
N GLN A 31 -2.76 -8.45 -0.22
CA GLN A 31 -2.13 -9.31 0.78
C GLN A 31 -2.93 -9.46 2.08
N LEU A 32 -3.83 -8.53 2.38
CA LEU A 32 -4.63 -8.50 3.61
C LEU A 32 -5.96 -9.24 3.41
N PRO A 33 -6.57 -9.75 4.50
CA PRO A 33 -7.93 -10.30 4.43
C PRO A 33 -8.93 -9.24 3.95
N LEU A 34 -9.93 -9.65 3.20
CA LEU A 34 -10.97 -8.75 2.66
C LEU A 34 -11.71 -7.97 3.75
N LYS A 35 -11.82 -8.55 4.97
CA LYS A 35 -12.40 -7.88 6.15
C LYS A 35 -11.53 -6.76 6.73
N ALA A 36 -10.25 -6.66 6.36
CA ALA A 36 -9.40 -5.54 6.74
C ALA A 36 -9.87 -4.25 6.05
N HIS A 37 -9.57 -3.08 6.64
CA HIS A 37 -10.06 -1.81 6.11
C HIS A 37 -9.63 -1.54 4.65
N LEU A 38 -8.43 -1.98 4.21
CA LEU A 38 -8.05 -1.87 2.80
C LEU A 38 -8.90 -2.77 1.89
N GLY A 39 -9.27 -3.96 2.37
CA GLY A 39 -10.19 -4.86 1.65
C GLY A 39 -11.59 -4.24 1.53
N GLN A 40 -12.10 -3.68 2.65
CA GLN A 40 -13.40 -2.97 2.64
C GLN A 40 -13.35 -1.74 1.72
N ASN A 41 -12.23 -1.05 1.67
CA ASN A 41 -12.03 0.07 0.74
C ASN A 41 -12.00 -0.39 -0.74
N LEU A 42 -11.42 -1.56 -1.04
CA LEU A 42 -11.51 -2.15 -2.39
C LEU A 42 -12.95 -2.51 -2.76
N LEU A 43 -13.79 -2.91 -1.81
CA LEU A 43 -15.23 -3.15 -2.08
C LEU A 43 -15.95 -1.84 -2.44
N VAL A 44 -15.57 -0.71 -1.85
CA VAL A 44 -16.06 0.61 -2.27
C VAL A 44 -15.63 0.89 -3.72
N PHE A 45 -14.35 0.71 -4.04
CA PHE A 45 -13.84 0.87 -5.41
C PHE A 45 -14.57 -0.03 -6.40
N LYS A 46 -14.71 -1.32 -6.10
CA LYS A 46 -15.44 -2.31 -6.92
C LYS A 46 -16.86 -1.83 -7.20
N LYS A 47 -17.63 -1.54 -6.16
CA LYS A 47 -19.03 -1.07 -6.28
C LYS A 47 -19.14 0.17 -7.16
N GLU A 48 -18.26 1.13 -6.98
CA GLU A 48 -18.29 2.39 -7.73
C GLU A 48 -17.83 2.21 -9.18
N LEU A 49 -16.90 1.29 -9.47
CA LEU A 49 -16.46 1.00 -10.83
C LEU A 49 -17.51 0.22 -11.60
N GLU A 50 -18.04 -0.85 -11.05
CA GLU A 50 -19.08 -1.70 -11.68
C GLU A 50 -20.40 -0.94 -11.91
N LYS A 51 -20.72 0.05 -11.07
CA LYS A 51 -21.87 0.96 -11.29
C LYS A 51 -21.71 1.86 -12.52
N ARG A 52 -20.47 2.17 -12.93
CA ARG A 52 -20.14 3.15 -13.97
C ARG A 52 -19.64 2.55 -15.28
N SER A 53 -19.29 1.27 -15.26
CA SER A 53 -18.74 0.57 -16.42
C SER A 53 -19.16 -0.89 -16.44
N ASP A 54 -18.81 -1.56 -17.52
CA ASP A 54 -18.94 -3.00 -17.76
C ASP A 54 -17.70 -3.78 -17.29
N ILE A 55 -16.78 -3.15 -16.54
CA ILE A 55 -15.62 -3.83 -15.96
C ILE A 55 -16.08 -4.62 -14.74
N ILE A 56 -15.79 -5.93 -14.73
CA ILE A 56 -16.03 -6.82 -13.59
C ILE A 56 -14.77 -6.87 -12.73
N VAL A 57 -14.92 -6.55 -11.45
CA VAL A 57 -13.81 -6.56 -10.50
C VAL A 57 -13.80 -7.85 -9.69
N GLU A 58 -12.70 -8.58 -9.76
CA GLU A 58 -12.44 -9.78 -8.96
C GLU A 58 -11.32 -9.49 -7.95
N ILE A 59 -11.60 -9.64 -6.64
CA ILE A 59 -10.64 -9.36 -5.57
C ILE A 59 -10.14 -10.68 -4.99
N TYR A 60 -8.83 -10.88 -5.06
CA TYR A 60 -8.11 -12.02 -4.49
C TYR A 60 -7.35 -11.53 -3.25
N ASP A 61 -7.96 -11.72 -2.10
CA ASP A 61 -7.44 -11.26 -0.81
C ASP A 61 -6.45 -12.27 -0.17
N SER A 62 -5.92 -11.93 1.00
CA SER A 62 -5.05 -12.81 1.81
C SER A 62 -3.84 -13.38 1.06
N ALA A 63 -3.30 -12.63 0.09
CA ALA A 63 -2.18 -13.02 -0.76
C ALA A 63 -2.42 -14.30 -1.58
N GLN A 64 -3.68 -14.60 -1.97
CA GLN A 64 -4.02 -15.78 -2.76
C GLN A 64 -3.30 -15.85 -4.10
N LEU A 65 -3.04 -14.70 -4.76
CA LEU A 65 -2.30 -14.66 -6.02
C LEU A 65 -0.87 -14.18 -5.81
N TYR A 66 -0.68 -13.00 -5.19
CA TYR A 66 0.63 -12.38 -5.01
C TYR A 66 0.78 -11.77 -3.62
N LYS A 67 1.96 -11.93 -3.02
CA LYS A 67 2.35 -11.22 -1.82
C LYS A 67 2.65 -9.75 -2.15
N ASP A 68 2.53 -8.87 -1.17
CA ASP A 68 2.83 -7.44 -1.27
C ASP A 68 4.12 -7.11 -2.06
N LYS A 69 5.20 -7.83 -1.77
CA LYS A 69 6.51 -7.64 -2.43
C LYS A 69 6.54 -8.04 -3.92
N GLU A 70 5.59 -8.84 -4.37
CA GLU A 70 5.52 -9.37 -5.73
C GLU A 70 4.64 -8.50 -6.64
N VAL A 71 3.76 -7.67 -6.05
CA VAL A 71 2.80 -6.84 -6.79
C VAL A 71 3.44 -5.89 -7.81
N PRO A 72 4.55 -5.17 -7.51
CA PRO A 72 5.15 -4.27 -8.51
C PRO A 72 5.51 -5.00 -9.81
N GLN A 73 6.11 -6.18 -9.71
CA GLN A 73 6.49 -6.97 -10.87
C GLN A 73 5.28 -7.63 -11.55
N ALA A 74 4.37 -8.23 -10.78
CA ALA A 74 3.20 -8.93 -11.31
C ALA A 74 2.29 -7.99 -12.11
N VAL A 75 2.00 -6.80 -11.56
CA VAL A 75 1.19 -5.79 -12.25
C VAL A 75 1.99 -5.13 -13.37
N GLY A 76 3.26 -4.77 -13.15
CA GLY A 76 4.10 -4.13 -14.16
C GLY A 76 4.29 -4.98 -15.41
N SER A 77 4.45 -6.29 -15.28
CA SER A 77 4.57 -7.24 -16.40
C SER A 77 3.24 -7.55 -17.11
N GLY A 78 2.09 -7.30 -16.44
CA GLY A 78 0.76 -7.65 -16.93
C GLY A 78 0.32 -9.08 -16.59
N ALA A 79 0.97 -9.75 -15.65
CA ALA A 79 0.53 -11.05 -15.14
C ALA A 79 -0.84 -10.97 -14.44
N ILE A 80 -1.16 -9.80 -13.91
CA ILE A 80 -2.45 -9.44 -13.33
C ILE A 80 -2.78 -7.98 -13.64
N GLU A 81 -4.06 -7.65 -13.78
CA GLU A 81 -4.52 -6.33 -14.20
C GLU A 81 -4.25 -5.27 -13.13
N ALA A 82 -4.40 -5.61 -11.85
CA ALA A 82 -4.21 -4.67 -10.75
C ALA A 82 -3.77 -5.35 -9.45
N GLY A 83 -3.26 -4.55 -8.52
CA GLY A 83 -2.85 -5.05 -7.21
C GLY A 83 -2.62 -3.92 -6.21
N VAL A 84 -2.76 -4.26 -4.93
CA VAL A 84 -2.49 -3.35 -3.81
C VAL A 84 -1.16 -3.70 -3.18
N ALA A 85 -0.26 -2.71 -3.12
CA ALA A 85 1.03 -2.83 -2.44
C ALA A 85 1.30 -1.62 -1.55
N SER A 86 2.08 -1.81 -0.47
CA SER A 86 2.65 -0.67 0.26
C SER A 86 3.63 0.08 -0.65
N LEU A 87 3.64 1.41 -0.59
CA LEU A 87 4.46 2.26 -1.48
C LEU A 87 5.93 1.85 -1.46
N THR A 88 6.47 1.49 -0.31
CA THR A 88 7.87 1.08 -0.18
C THR A 88 8.27 -0.13 -1.04
N ARG A 89 7.28 -0.89 -1.58
CA ARG A 89 7.57 -2.01 -2.50
C ARG A 89 8.11 -1.55 -3.86
N PHE A 90 7.88 -0.29 -4.19
CA PHE A 90 8.43 0.35 -5.39
C PHE A 90 9.81 1.00 -5.15
N ALA A 91 10.29 1.06 -3.89
CA ALA A 91 11.53 1.73 -3.53
C ALA A 91 12.81 1.08 -4.08
N GLY A 92 12.74 -0.17 -4.55
CA GLY A 92 13.90 -0.85 -5.16
C GLY A 92 14.41 -0.14 -6.40
N THR A 93 13.50 0.34 -7.24
CA THR A 93 13.79 1.09 -8.47
C THR A 93 13.54 2.60 -8.32
N ASN A 94 12.68 2.99 -7.40
CA ASN A 94 12.25 4.38 -7.21
C ASN A 94 12.36 4.75 -5.72
N PRO A 95 13.57 4.99 -5.20
CA PRO A 95 13.79 5.19 -3.76
C PRO A 95 13.06 6.41 -3.18
N GLU A 96 12.63 7.36 -4.02
CA GLU A 96 11.83 8.53 -3.65
C GLU A 96 10.47 8.19 -3.04
N VAL A 97 9.90 7.03 -3.33
CA VAL A 97 8.59 6.61 -2.78
C VAL A 97 8.64 6.36 -1.27
N ASP A 98 9.84 6.20 -0.70
CA ASP A 98 10.04 5.99 0.73
C ASP A 98 9.89 7.27 1.56
N ILE A 99 9.54 8.41 0.97
CA ILE A 99 9.36 9.70 1.68
C ILE A 99 8.41 9.57 2.89
N PHE A 100 7.33 8.79 2.80
CA PHE A 100 6.35 8.58 3.87
C PHE A 100 6.89 7.74 5.04
N TYR A 101 7.96 7.00 4.80
CA TYR A 101 8.60 6.12 5.79
C TYR A 101 9.83 6.76 6.45
N LEU A 102 10.10 8.05 6.17
CA LEU A 102 11.14 8.79 6.85
C LEU A 102 10.75 9.03 8.30
N PRO A 103 11.65 8.76 9.26
CA PRO A 103 11.33 8.84 10.67
C PRO A 103 10.81 10.22 11.06
N PHE A 104 9.58 10.26 11.59
CA PHE A 104 8.94 11.44 12.16
C PHE A 104 8.77 12.64 11.24
N LEU A 105 8.92 12.47 9.91
CA LEU A 105 8.74 13.54 8.93
C LEU A 105 7.28 13.98 8.82
N PHE A 106 6.36 13.02 8.82
CA PHE A 106 4.93 13.26 8.79
C PHE A 106 4.36 13.01 10.19
N ASP A 107 4.14 14.08 10.92
CA ASP A 107 3.81 14.09 12.35
C ASP A 107 2.33 14.41 12.65
N SER A 108 1.53 14.55 11.59
CA SER A 108 0.10 14.83 11.73
C SER A 108 -0.71 14.31 10.54
N GLU A 109 -1.95 13.91 10.80
CA GLU A 109 -2.91 13.49 9.77
C GLU A 109 -3.16 14.61 8.74
N LYS A 110 -3.19 15.88 9.17
CA LYS A 110 -3.31 17.04 8.28
C LYS A 110 -2.17 17.10 7.26
N LYS A 111 -0.95 16.83 7.69
CA LYS A 111 0.25 16.84 6.84
C LYS A 111 0.24 15.69 5.84
N ILE A 112 -0.11 14.47 6.29
CA ILE A 112 -0.29 13.30 5.44
C ILE A 112 -1.36 13.54 4.39
N ARG A 113 -2.53 14.05 4.80
CA ARG A 113 -3.65 14.34 3.89
C ARG A 113 -3.27 15.33 2.78
N LYS A 114 -2.47 16.34 3.11
CA LYS A 114 -1.97 17.28 2.10
C LYS A 114 -0.93 16.62 1.18
N ALA A 115 -0.05 15.78 1.73
CA ALA A 115 1.01 15.09 0.99
C ALA A 115 0.45 14.09 -0.02
N THR A 116 -0.56 13.31 0.41
CA THR A 116 -1.17 12.22 -0.38
C THR A 116 -2.28 12.67 -1.31
N LYS A 117 -2.76 13.92 -1.21
CA LYS A 117 -3.80 14.45 -2.09
C LYS A 117 -3.39 14.29 -3.56
N SER A 118 -4.31 13.84 -4.40
CA SER A 118 -4.10 13.76 -5.85
C SER A 118 -3.64 15.11 -6.39
N GLY A 119 -2.56 15.10 -7.19
CA GLY A 119 -1.93 16.31 -7.73
C GLY A 119 -1.08 17.11 -6.73
N SER A 120 -0.84 16.63 -5.50
CA SER A 120 0.13 17.24 -4.59
C SER A 120 1.54 17.24 -5.17
N LYS A 121 2.40 18.16 -4.74
CA LYS A 121 3.80 18.22 -5.18
C LYS A 121 4.55 16.89 -4.94
N ILE A 122 4.17 16.15 -3.90
CA ILE A 122 4.75 14.84 -3.60
C ILE A 122 4.26 13.83 -4.63
N ARG A 123 2.95 13.69 -4.86
CA ARG A 123 2.42 12.73 -5.84
C ARG A 123 2.81 13.05 -7.29
N GLN A 124 3.01 14.33 -7.64
CA GLN A 124 3.54 14.70 -8.96
C GLN A 124 4.93 14.11 -9.24
N VAL A 125 5.69 13.78 -8.20
CA VAL A 125 6.98 13.07 -8.31
C VAL A 125 6.80 11.57 -8.22
N LEU A 126 6.01 11.07 -7.26
CA LEU A 126 5.92 9.65 -6.97
C LEU A 126 5.09 8.88 -8.02
N ASP A 127 3.95 9.42 -8.47
CA ASP A 127 3.06 8.71 -9.41
C ASP A 127 3.76 8.40 -10.75
N PRO A 128 4.49 9.34 -11.39
CA PRO A 128 5.28 9.03 -12.57
C PRO A 128 6.44 8.06 -12.31
N ALA A 129 7.08 8.14 -11.14
CA ALA A 129 8.17 7.24 -10.77
C ALA A 129 7.67 5.79 -10.68
N ILE A 130 6.56 5.55 -9.98
CA ILE A 130 5.94 4.23 -9.88
C ILE A 130 5.54 3.73 -11.28
N SER A 131 4.99 4.60 -12.14
CA SER A 131 4.51 4.24 -13.48
C SER A 131 5.62 3.74 -14.40
N LYS A 132 6.89 4.10 -14.17
CA LYS A 132 8.05 3.55 -14.91
C LYS A 132 8.19 2.03 -14.78
N SER A 133 7.64 1.43 -13.73
CA SER A 133 7.59 -0.03 -13.55
C SER A 133 6.54 -0.74 -14.42
N GLY A 134 5.71 0.01 -15.16
CA GLY A 134 4.55 -0.51 -15.89
C GLY A 134 3.30 -0.67 -15.02
N ALA A 135 3.39 -0.33 -13.73
CA ALA A 135 2.28 -0.33 -12.77
C ALA A 135 1.87 1.12 -12.47
N VAL A 136 0.70 1.54 -12.95
CA VAL A 136 0.19 2.92 -12.83
C VAL A 136 -0.61 3.08 -11.54
N PRO A 137 -0.29 4.06 -10.67
CA PRO A 137 -1.10 4.37 -9.50
C PRO A 137 -2.51 4.81 -9.89
N LEU A 138 -3.52 4.16 -9.33
CA LEU A 138 -4.91 4.58 -9.45
C LEU A 138 -5.32 5.49 -8.28
N TYR A 139 -5.04 5.05 -7.05
CA TYR A 139 -5.26 5.87 -5.86
C TYR A 139 -4.45 5.32 -4.66
N TYR A 140 -4.22 6.18 -3.68
CA TYR A 140 -3.54 5.82 -2.44
C TYR A 140 -4.54 5.40 -1.37
N GLN A 141 -4.19 4.35 -0.63
CA GLN A 141 -4.97 3.83 0.49
C GLN A 141 -4.23 4.11 1.80
N ALA A 142 -4.81 4.95 2.64
CA ALA A 142 -4.29 5.21 3.98
C ALA A 142 -4.28 3.93 4.82
N TYR A 143 -3.15 3.63 5.45
CA TYR A 143 -3.04 2.52 6.40
C TYR A 143 -2.76 3.01 7.82
N GLY A 144 -2.33 4.24 7.96
CA GLY A 144 -2.08 4.94 9.22
C GLY A 144 -0.66 4.84 9.73
N SER A 145 -0.46 5.34 10.93
CA SER A 145 0.85 5.48 11.53
C SER A 145 1.48 4.13 11.91
N ALA A 146 2.80 4.05 11.72
CA ALA A 146 3.57 2.86 12.10
C ALA A 146 3.78 2.79 13.61
N VAL A 147 3.44 1.64 14.18
CA VAL A 147 3.65 1.31 15.60
C VAL A 147 4.61 0.13 15.74
N MET A 148 5.24 -0.02 16.91
CA MET A 148 6.10 -1.15 17.23
C MET A 148 5.33 -2.19 18.04
N LEU A 149 5.58 -3.47 17.74
CA LEU A 149 5.07 -4.63 18.48
C LEU A 149 6.22 -5.42 19.07
N SER A 150 6.07 -5.85 20.31
CA SER A 150 7.06 -6.65 21.04
C SER A 150 6.40 -7.53 22.08
N ASN A 151 7.18 -8.39 22.75
CA ASN A 151 6.75 -9.15 23.92
C ASN A 151 7.48 -8.62 25.16
N GLY A 152 6.73 -8.18 26.16
CA GLY A 152 7.20 -7.73 27.48
C GLY A 152 7.89 -6.36 27.47
N THR A 153 8.90 -6.13 26.62
CA THR A 153 9.70 -4.92 26.61
C THR A 153 9.16 -3.88 25.63
N PRO A 154 8.71 -2.69 26.10
CA PRO A 154 8.30 -1.63 25.17
C PRO A 154 9.45 -1.13 24.30
N MET A 155 9.15 -0.84 23.04
CA MET A 155 10.12 -0.30 22.06
C MET A 155 10.11 1.24 22.09
N ASN A 156 10.36 1.82 23.29
CA ASN A 156 10.20 3.26 23.54
C ASN A 156 11.52 4.03 23.68
N THR A 157 12.67 3.34 23.74
CA THR A 157 13.99 3.99 23.84
C THR A 157 14.96 3.36 22.84
N PRO A 158 16.02 4.05 22.38
CA PRO A 158 17.05 3.44 21.52
C PRO A 158 17.66 2.18 22.12
N ALA A 159 17.82 2.10 23.44
CA ALA A 159 18.35 0.93 24.13
C ALA A 159 17.47 -0.32 23.94
N ALA A 160 16.14 -0.16 23.88
CA ALA A 160 15.21 -1.27 23.68
C ALA A 160 15.35 -1.93 22.30
N PHE A 161 15.88 -1.21 21.31
CA PHE A 161 16.13 -1.74 19.95
C PHE A 161 17.45 -2.51 19.85
N LYS A 162 18.43 -2.20 20.70
CA LYS A 162 19.80 -2.70 20.57
C LYS A 162 19.83 -4.23 20.51
N ASN A 163 20.52 -4.76 19.48
CA ASN A 163 20.70 -6.19 19.21
C ASN A 163 19.40 -6.98 18.88
N LYS A 164 18.24 -6.36 18.86
CA LYS A 164 16.97 -7.02 18.50
C LYS A 164 16.90 -7.28 17.00
N LYS A 165 16.37 -8.43 16.61
CA LYS A 165 15.98 -8.73 15.23
C LYS A 165 14.55 -8.24 15.01
N ILE A 166 14.39 -7.22 14.17
CA ILE A 166 13.10 -6.51 14.05
C ILE A 166 12.52 -6.67 12.65
N ARG A 167 11.29 -7.14 12.57
CA ARG A 167 10.53 -7.19 11.32
C ARG A 167 10.27 -5.77 10.79
N VAL A 168 10.68 -5.55 9.56
CA VAL A 168 10.39 -4.34 8.78
C VAL A 168 9.72 -4.72 7.45
N PHE A 169 9.14 -3.73 6.75
CA PHE A 169 8.51 -3.95 5.46
C PHE A 169 9.04 -3.03 4.36
N GLY A 170 10.13 -2.31 4.61
CA GLY A 170 10.77 -1.42 3.64
C GLY A 170 12.21 -1.10 4.03
N LYS A 171 13.00 -0.62 3.03
CA LYS A 171 14.42 -0.31 3.21
C LYS A 171 14.64 0.84 4.19
N THR A 172 13.87 1.92 4.08
CA THR A 172 13.98 3.09 4.96
C THR A 172 13.60 2.75 6.40
N LEU A 173 12.58 1.91 6.60
CA LEU A 173 12.22 1.39 7.92
C LEU A 173 13.30 0.45 8.47
N GLY A 174 14.01 -0.28 7.61
CA GLY A 174 15.21 -1.03 7.97
C GLY A 174 16.33 -0.11 8.45
N ALA A 175 16.59 0.98 7.75
CA ALA A 175 17.56 1.99 8.16
C ALA A 175 17.20 2.63 9.52
N PHE A 176 15.91 2.91 9.75
CA PHE A 176 15.42 3.39 11.05
C PHE A 176 15.78 2.44 12.19
N VAL A 177 15.45 1.16 12.12
CA VAL A 177 15.77 0.23 13.21
C VAL A 177 17.28 -0.02 13.32
N SER A 178 18.02 0.01 12.21
CA SER A 178 19.49 -0.12 12.23
C SER A 178 20.17 1.07 12.91
N SER A 179 19.67 2.29 12.72
CA SER A 179 20.21 3.49 13.41
C SER A 179 20.01 3.42 14.93
N LEU A 180 19.05 2.61 15.40
CA LEU A 180 18.80 2.32 16.82
C LEU A 180 19.54 1.06 17.32
N GLY A 181 20.44 0.49 16.51
CA GLY A 181 21.23 -0.69 16.86
C GLY A 181 20.54 -2.05 16.72
N ALA A 182 19.40 -2.10 16.02
CA ALA A 182 18.70 -3.34 15.72
C ALA A 182 19.10 -3.95 14.37
N LYS A 183 18.73 -5.21 14.16
CA LYS A 183 18.95 -5.98 12.92
C LYS A 183 17.62 -6.08 12.15
N PRO A 184 17.47 -5.43 10.98
CA PRO A 184 16.23 -5.48 10.23
C PRO A 184 16.02 -6.84 9.55
N ALA A 185 14.78 -7.34 9.54
CA ALA A 185 14.33 -8.49 8.77
C ALA A 185 13.15 -8.11 7.89
N LEU A 186 13.34 -8.14 6.56
CA LEU A 186 12.31 -7.75 5.59
C LEU A 186 11.32 -8.91 5.40
N ILE A 187 10.12 -8.78 5.98
CA ILE A 187 9.08 -9.82 5.95
C ILE A 187 7.74 -9.18 5.51
N SER A 188 7.05 -9.83 4.57
CA SER A 188 5.73 -9.40 4.08
C SER A 188 4.67 -9.42 5.20
N GLY A 189 3.64 -8.58 5.07
CA GLY A 189 2.56 -8.50 6.07
C GLY A 189 1.77 -9.80 6.23
N SER A 190 1.59 -10.58 5.16
CA SER A 190 0.96 -11.90 5.19
C SER A 190 1.77 -12.96 5.96
N GLU A 191 3.07 -12.75 6.11
CA GLU A 191 3.98 -13.67 6.80
C GLU A 191 4.26 -13.24 8.26
N GLN A 192 3.79 -12.06 8.66
CA GLN A 192 4.14 -11.42 9.93
C GLN A 192 3.69 -12.22 11.15
N TYR A 193 2.47 -12.75 11.15
CA TYR A 193 1.96 -13.55 12.27
C TYR A 193 2.86 -14.76 12.56
N LEU A 194 3.18 -15.54 11.52
CA LEU A 194 4.05 -16.71 11.64
C LEU A 194 5.47 -16.36 12.07
N ALA A 195 6.00 -15.21 11.61
CA ALA A 195 7.33 -14.75 12.02
C ALA A 195 7.40 -14.45 13.51
N TYR A 196 6.36 -13.87 14.08
CA TYR A 196 6.24 -13.63 15.52
C TYR A 196 6.02 -14.92 16.29
N GLN A 197 5.07 -15.75 15.87
CA GLN A 197 4.75 -17.01 16.52
C GLN A 197 5.96 -17.95 16.63
N ARG A 198 6.81 -17.99 15.59
CA ARG A 198 8.01 -18.82 15.54
C ARG A 198 9.24 -18.19 16.20
N GLY A 199 9.13 -16.96 16.73
CA GLY A 199 10.30 -16.24 17.25
C GLY A 199 11.37 -15.93 16.21
N THR A 200 10.99 -15.86 14.90
CA THR A 200 11.93 -15.52 13.82
C THR A 200 12.47 -14.11 13.99
N VAL A 201 11.72 -13.24 14.65
CA VAL A 201 12.06 -11.87 15.02
C VAL A 201 11.60 -11.57 16.45
N ASP A 202 12.33 -10.69 17.15
CA ASP A 202 12.05 -10.32 18.54
C ASP A 202 10.94 -9.27 18.65
N ALA A 203 10.79 -8.43 17.61
CA ALA A 203 9.84 -7.34 17.54
C ALA A 203 9.50 -7.04 16.07
N GLY A 204 8.56 -6.12 15.84
CA GLY A 204 8.28 -5.67 14.48
C GLY A 204 7.38 -4.47 14.45
N MET A 205 7.10 -3.96 13.26
CA MET A 205 6.29 -2.77 13.04
C MET A 205 5.14 -3.04 12.08
N THR A 206 4.04 -2.30 12.26
CA THR A 206 2.87 -2.29 11.38
C THR A 206 2.01 -1.08 11.70
N GLY A 207 0.97 -0.78 10.92
CA GLY A 207 -0.11 0.09 11.37
C GLY A 207 -1.01 -0.66 12.37
N VAL A 208 -1.62 0.06 13.32
CA VAL A 208 -2.43 -0.54 14.37
C VAL A 208 -3.61 -1.37 13.84
N SER A 209 -4.21 -0.96 12.71
CA SER A 209 -5.27 -1.73 12.03
C SER A 209 -4.82 -3.14 11.60
N GLY A 210 -3.50 -3.33 11.38
CA GLY A 210 -2.91 -4.63 11.10
C GLY A 210 -2.87 -5.57 12.32
N VAL A 211 -2.85 -5.03 13.52
CA VAL A 211 -2.92 -5.81 14.76
C VAL A 211 -4.24 -6.56 14.81
N LYS A 212 -5.36 -5.84 14.59
CA LYS A 212 -6.70 -6.43 14.52
C LYS A 212 -6.83 -7.41 13.36
N SER A 213 -6.58 -6.97 12.14
CA SER A 213 -6.89 -7.74 10.92
C SER A 213 -6.11 -9.05 10.81
N ARG A 214 -4.92 -9.13 11.39
CA ARG A 214 -4.04 -10.31 11.42
C ARG A 214 -3.94 -10.96 12.79
N LYS A 215 -4.75 -10.53 13.77
CA LYS A 215 -4.79 -11.06 15.15
C LYS A 215 -3.40 -11.08 15.82
N LEU A 216 -2.59 -10.04 15.58
CA LEU A 216 -1.21 -10.01 16.09
C LEU A 216 -1.12 -9.94 17.63
N TYR A 217 -2.20 -9.57 18.29
CA TYR A 217 -2.37 -9.64 19.76
C TYR A 217 -2.26 -11.07 20.31
N GLN A 218 -2.40 -12.10 19.49
CA GLN A 218 -2.22 -13.50 19.92
C GLN A 218 -0.74 -13.90 20.02
N VAL A 219 0.16 -13.14 19.45
CA VAL A 219 1.59 -13.45 19.34
C VAL A 219 2.51 -12.33 19.78
N MET A 220 1.95 -11.17 20.12
CA MET A 220 2.61 -9.98 20.68
C MET A 220 1.74 -9.38 21.76
N ASP A 221 2.32 -9.02 22.90
CA ASP A 221 1.59 -8.51 24.09
C ASP A 221 1.72 -6.99 24.29
N THR A 222 2.69 -6.34 23.63
CA THR A 222 2.99 -4.92 23.84
C THR A 222 2.98 -4.17 22.51
N LEU A 223 2.22 -3.07 22.46
CA LEU A 223 2.18 -2.12 21.35
C LEU A 223 2.74 -0.79 21.81
N THR A 224 3.84 -0.34 21.21
CA THR A 224 4.42 0.99 21.46
C THR A 224 4.01 1.94 20.36
N VAL A 225 3.31 3.02 20.71
CA VAL A 225 2.80 4.05 19.80
C VAL A 225 3.95 4.99 19.43
N THR A 226 4.77 4.56 18.50
CA THR A 226 5.97 5.32 18.07
C THR A 226 5.65 6.34 16.98
N ASN A 227 4.67 6.10 16.13
CA ASN A 227 4.26 6.93 15.00
C ASN A 227 5.47 7.43 14.18
N HIS A 228 6.43 6.52 13.98
CA HIS A 228 7.72 6.84 13.36
C HIS A 228 7.69 6.96 11.84
N GLY A 229 6.57 6.67 11.19
CA GLY A 229 6.34 6.81 9.76
C GLY A 229 4.86 6.65 9.47
N ASP A 230 4.42 7.08 8.30
CA ASP A 230 3.05 6.86 7.83
C ASP A 230 3.02 5.78 6.75
N ILE A 231 2.08 4.85 6.87
CA ILE A 231 2.00 3.71 5.97
C ILE A 231 0.95 3.99 4.91
N GLU A 232 1.43 4.12 3.68
CA GLU A 232 0.58 4.28 2.51
C GLU A 232 0.64 3.04 1.64
N PHE A 233 -0.52 2.54 1.26
CA PHE A 233 -0.68 1.58 0.19
C PHE A 233 -1.14 2.29 -1.08
N VAL A 234 -1.00 1.62 -2.21
CA VAL A 234 -1.46 2.12 -3.50
C VAL A 234 -2.12 0.99 -4.27
N LEU A 235 -3.31 1.24 -4.82
CA LEU A 235 -3.85 0.40 -5.88
C LEU A 235 -3.17 0.83 -7.17
N VAL A 236 -2.49 -0.11 -7.82
CA VAL A 236 -1.88 0.09 -9.13
C VAL A 236 -2.55 -0.80 -10.18
N ALA A 237 -2.55 -0.36 -11.43
CA ALA A 237 -3.01 -1.16 -12.56
C ALA A 237 -1.95 -1.25 -13.65
N ASN A 238 -1.97 -2.34 -14.42
CA ASN A 238 -1.05 -2.53 -15.55
C ASN A 238 -1.29 -1.46 -16.62
N GLN A 239 -0.21 -0.80 -17.04
CA GLN A 239 -0.25 0.28 -18.03
C GLN A 239 -0.83 -0.16 -19.39
N LYS A 240 -0.47 -1.36 -19.88
CA LYS A 240 -0.96 -1.86 -21.17
C LYS A 240 -2.43 -2.19 -21.10
N TRP A 241 -2.88 -2.82 -20.00
CA TRP A 241 -4.29 -3.09 -19.76
C TRP A 241 -5.10 -1.79 -19.68
N LEU A 242 -4.64 -0.77 -18.93
CA LEU A 242 -5.30 0.54 -18.88
C LEU A 242 -5.43 1.18 -20.25
N ASN A 243 -4.39 1.06 -21.09
CA ASN A 243 -4.39 1.62 -22.45
C ASN A 243 -5.36 0.90 -23.40
N SER A 244 -5.64 -0.39 -23.17
CA SER A 244 -6.61 -1.16 -23.97
C SER A 244 -8.07 -0.80 -23.67
N LEU A 245 -8.33 -0.12 -22.55
CA LEU A 245 -9.68 0.27 -22.13
C LEU A 245 -10.24 1.44 -22.95
N THR A 246 -11.57 1.49 -23.08
CA THR A 246 -12.26 2.62 -23.67
C THR A 246 -12.11 3.90 -22.81
N LYS A 247 -12.35 5.07 -23.40
CA LYS A 247 -12.39 6.34 -22.65
C LYS A 247 -13.40 6.31 -21.51
N LYS A 248 -14.56 5.67 -21.72
CA LYS A 248 -15.61 5.52 -20.69
C LYS A 248 -15.13 4.69 -19.51
N GLN A 249 -14.49 3.54 -19.77
CA GLN A 249 -13.95 2.66 -18.73
C GLN A 249 -12.84 3.35 -17.92
N ARG A 250 -11.88 4.04 -18.59
CA ARG A 250 -10.83 4.81 -17.89
C ARG A 250 -11.40 5.92 -17.02
N LYS A 251 -12.43 6.64 -17.51
CA LYS A 251 -13.13 7.67 -16.71
C LYS A 251 -13.79 7.03 -15.47
N ALA A 252 -14.45 5.89 -15.63
CA ALA A 252 -15.07 5.15 -14.53
C ALA A 252 -14.07 4.73 -13.46
N ILE A 253 -12.89 4.21 -13.86
CA ILE A 253 -11.78 3.89 -12.94
C ILE A 253 -11.35 5.15 -12.18
N THR A 254 -11.15 6.27 -12.87
CA THR A 254 -10.73 7.52 -12.23
C THR A 254 -11.73 8.01 -11.19
N GLU A 255 -13.03 7.98 -11.51
CA GLU A 255 -14.07 8.41 -10.56
C GLU A 255 -14.23 7.45 -9.38
N ALA A 256 -14.20 6.13 -9.61
CA ALA A 256 -14.20 5.12 -8.55
C ALA A 256 -12.99 5.27 -7.62
N SER A 257 -11.81 5.53 -8.19
CA SER A 257 -10.56 5.77 -7.44
C SER A 257 -10.66 6.97 -6.50
N LYS A 258 -11.18 8.12 -6.99
CA LYS A 258 -11.37 9.32 -6.17
C LYS A 258 -12.29 9.07 -4.98
N ILE A 259 -13.39 8.33 -5.21
CA ILE A 259 -14.36 8.01 -4.15
C ILE A 259 -13.74 7.09 -3.11
N ALA A 260 -13.04 6.04 -3.55
CA ALA A 260 -12.40 5.08 -2.66
C ALA A 260 -11.25 5.73 -1.86
N GLU A 261 -10.41 6.56 -2.50
CA GLU A 261 -9.33 7.30 -1.83
C GLU A 261 -9.88 8.22 -0.74
N LYS A 262 -10.95 8.97 -1.07
CA LYS A 262 -11.61 9.85 -0.09
C LYS A 262 -12.19 9.06 1.08
N ALA A 263 -12.87 7.97 0.81
CA ALA A 263 -13.55 7.18 1.83
C ALA A 263 -12.57 6.63 2.88
N VAL A 264 -11.44 6.00 2.47
CA VAL A 264 -10.46 5.46 3.42
C VAL A 264 -9.75 6.57 4.18
N ARG A 265 -9.46 7.69 3.52
CA ARG A 265 -8.77 8.82 4.14
C ARG A 265 -9.62 9.51 5.20
N ASP A 266 -10.92 9.65 4.96
CA ASP A 266 -11.84 10.29 5.88
C ASP A 266 -12.14 9.45 7.13
N ASP A 267 -12.11 8.11 7.03
CA ASP A 267 -12.34 7.21 8.17
C ASP A 267 -11.04 6.80 8.90
N MET A 268 -9.85 7.28 8.48
CA MET A 268 -8.58 6.74 9.00
C MET A 268 -8.44 6.89 10.52
N SER A 269 -8.81 8.04 11.07
CA SER A 269 -8.78 8.25 12.53
C SER A 269 -9.75 7.30 13.28
N GLY A 270 -10.94 7.06 12.72
CA GLY A 270 -11.88 6.08 13.25
C GLY A 270 -11.36 4.64 13.14
N ILE A 271 -10.70 4.30 12.03
CA ILE A 271 -10.06 2.99 11.85
C ILE A 271 -9.00 2.74 12.92
N GLU A 272 -8.11 3.72 13.15
CA GLU A 272 -7.07 3.61 14.18
C GLU A 272 -7.65 3.51 15.58
N ALA A 273 -8.62 4.37 15.92
CA ALA A 273 -9.27 4.35 17.24
C ALA A 273 -9.90 2.97 17.55
N ARG A 274 -10.65 2.41 16.58
CA ARG A 274 -11.23 1.06 16.73
C ARG A 274 -10.17 -0.03 16.84
N ALA A 275 -9.04 0.13 16.18
CA ALA A 275 -7.96 -0.85 16.20
C ALA A 275 -7.16 -0.82 17.52
N TYR A 276 -6.92 0.37 18.09
CA TYR A 276 -6.34 0.50 19.44
C TYR A 276 -7.23 -0.15 20.49
N LYS A 277 -8.54 0.18 20.45
CA LYS A 277 -9.50 -0.44 21.37
C LYS A 277 -9.50 -1.97 21.25
N GLU A 278 -9.50 -2.50 20.06
CA GLU A 278 -9.44 -3.96 19.84
C GLU A 278 -8.15 -4.58 20.39
N ALA A 279 -7.02 -3.90 20.27
CA ALA A 279 -5.75 -4.36 20.82
C ALA A 279 -5.81 -4.40 22.36
N GLU A 280 -6.35 -3.34 22.99
CA GLU A 280 -6.57 -3.29 24.46
C GLU A 280 -7.56 -4.36 24.93
N ASP A 281 -8.70 -4.51 24.26
CA ASP A 281 -9.73 -5.50 24.60
C ASP A 281 -9.19 -6.95 24.49
N ASN A 282 -8.14 -7.17 23.69
CA ASN A 282 -7.43 -8.46 23.56
C ASN A 282 -6.16 -8.53 24.45
N GLY A 283 -6.01 -7.66 25.43
CA GLY A 283 -4.99 -7.75 26.48
C GLY A 283 -3.62 -7.16 26.11
N MET A 284 -3.48 -6.45 24.96
CA MET A 284 -2.22 -5.78 24.65
C MET A 284 -1.97 -4.57 25.54
N LYS A 285 -0.75 -4.39 26.00
CA LYS A 285 -0.29 -3.18 26.67
C LYS A 285 -0.02 -2.08 25.64
N ILE A 286 -0.73 -0.97 25.72
CA ILE A 286 -0.53 0.18 24.83
C ILE A 286 0.37 1.19 25.52
N ILE A 287 1.57 1.39 24.99
CA ILE A 287 2.60 2.28 25.52
C ILE A 287 2.69 3.52 24.65
N LYS A 288 2.40 4.68 25.20
CA LYS A 288 2.61 5.99 24.56
C LYS A 288 3.98 6.53 24.92
N LEU A 289 4.68 7.14 23.98
CA LEU A 289 5.98 7.76 24.23
C LEU A 289 5.82 9.04 25.04
N SER A 290 6.69 9.22 26.03
CA SER A 290 6.95 10.53 26.63
C SER A 290 7.69 11.45 25.62
N SER A 291 7.66 12.74 25.87
CA SER A 291 8.40 13.72 25.03
C SER A 291 9.92 13.44 25.01
N ALA A 292 10.47 12.94 26.11
CA ALA A 292 11.88 12.58 26.22
C ALA A 292 12.22 11.36 25.35
N GLU A 293 11.41 10.31 25.39
CA GLU A 293 11.57 9.10 24.58
C GLU A 293 11.42 9.40 23.08
N LEU A 294 10.40 10.18 22.71
CA LEU A 294 10.23 10.64 21.32
C LEU A 294 11.45 11.41 20.83
N LYS A 295 11.97 12.34 21.64
CA LYS A 295 13.19 13.11 21.31
C LYS A 295 14.40 12.20 21.15
N ALA A 296 14.56 11.21 22.04
CA ALA A 296 15.67 10.25 21.96
C ALA A 296 15.63 9.42 20.68
N LEU A 297 14.45 8.90 20.29
CA LEU A 297 14.26 8.15 19.04
C LEU A 297 14.51 9.03 17.82
N LYS A 298 14.00 10.27 17.79
CA LYS A 298 14.24 11.24 16.71
C LYS A 298 15.73 11.53 16.52
N ASN A 299 16.46 11.81 17.61
CA ASN A 299 17.89 12.10 17.56
C ASN A 299 18.69 10.89 17.04
N ALA A 300 18.42 9.70 17.56
CA ALA A 300 19.12 8.48 17.18
C ALA A 300 18.87 8.05 15.73
N SER A 301 17.74 8.46 15.13
CA SER A 301 17.38 8.14 13.74
C SER A 301 17.58 9.28 12.75
N SER A 302 18.23 10.37 13.14
CA SER A 302 18.41 11.57 12.31
C SER A 302 19.17 11.32 11.00
N SER A 303 20.13 10.37 10.99
CA SER A 303 20.89 10.00 9.79
C SER A 303 20.04 9.42 8.68
N VAL A 304 18.88 8.81 8.99
CA VAL A 304 18.02 8.13 7.99
C VAL A 304 17.50 9.10 6.93
N ILE A 305 17.22 10.36 7.31
CA ILE A 305 16.79 11.39 6.35
C ILE A 305 17.96 11.79 5.44
N ALA A 306 19.17 11.93 5.99
CA ALA A 306 20.36 12.22 5.20
C ALA A 306 20.67 11.10 4.20
N ASP A 307 20.62 9.83 4.65
CA ASP A 307 20.79 8.65 3.80
C ASP A 307 19.75 8.58 2.68
N TYR A 308 18.50 8.96 2.98
CA TYR A 308 17.45 9.04 1.96
C TYR A 308 17.75 10.12 0.91
N ILE A 309 18.14 11.31 1.35
CA ILE A 309 18.53 12.42 0.45
C ILE A 309 19.68 11.97 -0.45
N GLU A 310 20.73 11.35 0.12
CA GLU A 310 21.89 10.89 -0.64
C GLU A 310 21.51 9.88 -1.72
N ARG A 311 20.77 8.82 -1.38
CA ARG A 311 20.37 7.79 -2.36
C ARG A 311 19.32 8.23 -3.37
N THR A 312 18.75 9.42 -3.22
CA THR A 312 17.78 10.04 -4.13
C THR A 312 18.34 11.23 -4.89
N GLY A 313 19.66 11.29 -5.04
CA GLY A 313 20.37 12.29 -5.86
C GLY A 313 21.06 13.41 -5.07
N GLY A 314 21.24 13.24 -3.76
CA GLY A 314 21.96 14.16 -2.89
C GLY A 314 21.26 15.49 -2.67
N LYS A 315 22.02 16.48 -2.15
CA LYS A 315 21.51 17.84 -1.93
C LYS A 315 21.04 18.50 -3.23
N GLY A 316 19.81 19.00 -3.25
CA GLY A 316 19.15 19.54 -4.45
C GLY A 316 18.52 18.48 -5.37
N GLY A 317 18.72 17.19 -5.09
CA GLY A 317 18.10 16.07 -5.77
C GLY A 317 16.60 15.91 -5.48
N VAL A 318 16.02 14.83 -5.98
CA VAL A 318 14.57 14.58 -5.85
C VAL A 318 14.15 14.45 -4.39
N GLY A 319 14.87 13.64 -3.60
CA GLY A 319 14.54 13.42 -2.19
C GLY A 319 14.68 14.67 -1.33
N ASP A 320 15.73 15.47 -1.55
CA ASP A 320 15.91 16.75 -0.84
C ASP A 320 14.74 17.71 -1.12
N LYS A 321 14.28 17.78 -2.37
CA LYS A 321 13.10 18.57 -2.76
C LYS A 321 11.83 18.05 -2.11
N LEU A 322 11.66 16.73 -2.04
CA LEU A 322 10.51 16.10 -1.38
C LEU A 322 10.49 16.35 0.13
N VAL A 323 11.65 16.21 0.82
CA VAL A 323 11.78 16.50 2.26
C VAL A 323 11.45 17.97 2.53
N LYS A 324 11.99 18.90 1.72
CA LYS A 324 11.67 20.34 1.81
C LYS A 324 10.18 20.62 1.55
N ALA A 325 9.57 19.93 0.60
CA ALA A 325 8.13 20.06 0.34
C ALA A 325 7.31 19.53 1.51
N ALA A 326 7.66 18.37 2.09
CA ALA A 326 6.99 17.81 3.25
C ALA A 326 7.09 18.71 4.49
N ASN A 327 8.23 19.35 4.73
CA ASN A 327 8.42 20.27 5.86
C ASN A 327 7.59 21.57 5.76
N LYS A 328 7.07 21.89 4.57
CA LYS A 328 6.21 23.09 4.31
C LYS A 328 4.71 22.79 4.39
N LEU A 329 4.30 21.54 4.63
CA LEU A 329 2.89 21.14 4.70
C LEU A 329 2.27 21.46 6.06
#